data_d5a55cc1328bbb82ec4fc974d119200c
#
_entry.id   d5a55cc1328bbb82ec4fc974d119200c
#
_cell.length_a   1.000
_cell.length_b   1.000
_cell.length_c   1.000
_cell.angle_alpha   90.00
_cell.angle_beta   90.00
_cell.angle_gamma   90.00
#
_symmetry.space_group_name_H-M   'P 1'
#
loop_
_entity.id
_entity.type
_entity.pdbx_description
1 polymer ?
#
loop_
_entity_poly.entity_id
_entity_poly.type
_entity_poly.pdbx_seq_one_letter_code
_entity_poly.pdbx_strand_id
1 'polypeptide(L)'
;MKTRLFFLISAYLLWFGAPVHAELADRNKPMHIEADTMRYDDIGKTTNATGRVIASKGTLLLRADAIEIRQDTQGQNFMIATGSTGNPVFMRQKREGLNEFFEAQANRIERDEKTQMIRLIGKAVLRRLVGNALADEIQ
;
A
#
# COMPACT_ATOMS: atom_id res chain seq x y z
N MET A 1 53.46 -37.85 -29.05
CA MET A 1 53.17 -36.47 -28.67
C MET A 1 51.79 -36.44 -28.02
N LYS A 2 51.74 -36.23 -26.76
CA LYS A 2 50.45 -36.21 -25.99
C LYS A 2 50.02 -34.77 -25.82
N THR A 3 49.02 -34.33 -26.59
CA THR A 3 48.41 -33.01 -26.46
C THR A 3 47.38 -33.07 -25.32
N ARG A 4 47.68 -32.45 -24.18
CA ARG A 4 46.74 -32.30 -23.05
C ARG A 4 45.86 -31.10 -23.36
N LEU A 5 44.61 -31.37 -23.66
CA LEU A 5 43.54 -30.38 -23.83
C LEU A 5 43.06 -29.97 -22.42
N PHE A 6 43.44 -28.77 -21.97
CA PHE A 6 42.91 -28.17 -20.77
C PHE A 6 41.51 -27.60 -21.08
N PHE A 7 40.49 -28.26 -20.61
CA PHE A 7 39.13 -27.68 -20.55
C PHE A 7 39.07 -26.69 -19.39
N LEU A 8 39.13 -25.41 -19.71
CA LEU A 8 38.77 -24.34 -18.80
C LEU A 8 37.24 -24.29 -18.72
N ILE A 9 36.68 -24.90 -17.67
CA ILE A 9 35.29 -24.71 -17.30
C ILE A 9 35.18 -23.33 -16.63
N SER A 10 34.77 -22.35 -17.44
CA SER A 10 34.42 -21.04 -16.94
C SER A 10 33.08 -21.18 -16.23
N ALA A 11 33.10 -21.20 -14.89
CA ALA A 11 31.91 -21.16 -14.05
C ALA A 11 31.29 -19.75 -14.15
N TYR A 12 30.33 -19.60 -15.05
CA TYR A 12 29.42 -18.45 -15.04
C TYR A 12 28.55 -18.54 -13.79
N LEU A 13 28.94 -17.82 -12.74
CA LEU A 13 28.02 -17.51 -11.62
C LEU A 13 26.93 -16.59 -12.17
N LEU A 14 25.81 -17.19 -12.57
CA LEU A 14 24.56 -16.46 -12.78
C LEU A 14 24.08 -15.94 -11.42
N TRP A 15 24.39 -14.70 -11.13
CA TRP A 15 23.74 -13.96 -10.07
C TRP A 15 22.29 -13.75 -10.51
N PHE A 16 21.45 -14.69 -10.14
CA PHE A 16 20.02 -14.45 -10.16
C PHE A 16 19.73 -13.42 -9.07
N GLY A 17 19.71 -12.15 -9.45
CA GLY A 17 19.11 -11.12 -8.64
C GLY A 17 17.64 -11.50 -8.46
N ALA A 18 17.25 -11.96 -7.27
CA ALA A 18 15.86 -12.18 -6.95
C ALA A 18 15.14 -10.84 -7.15
N PRO A 19 14.11 -10.78 -7.99
CA PRO A 19 13.29 -9.58 -8.09
C PRO A 19 12.68 -9.31 -6.71
N VAL A 20 12.83 -8.09 -6.24
CA VAL A 20 12.30 -7.65 -4.96
C VAL A 20 10.78 -7.59 -5.11
N HIS A 21 10.09 -8.61 -4.60
CA HIS A 21 8.63 -8.80 -4.74
C HIS A 21 7.84 -8.39 -3.50
N ALA A 22 8.26 -7.40 -2.76
CA ALA A 22 7.53 -6.99 -1.56
C ALA A 22 6.19 -6.29 -1.90
N GLU A 23 6.09 -5.49 -2.97
CA GLU A 23 4.86 -4.83 -3.44
C GLU A 23 3.74 -5.81 -3.83
N LEU A 24 4.11 -7.00 -4.26
CA LEU A 24 3.19 -8.08 -4.56
C LEU A 24 2.61 -8.71 -3.29
N ALA A 25 3.31 -8.70 -2.17
CA ALA A 25 2.85 -9.29 -0.92
C ALA A 25 1.63 -8.56 -0.35
N ASP A 26 1.61 -7.21 -0.38
CA ASP A 26 0.47 -6.43 0.12
C ASP A 26 -0.71 -6.43 -0.87
N ARG A 27 -0.47 -6.55 -2.16
CA ARG A 27 -1.55 -6.62 -3.18
C ARG A 27 -2.46 -7.82 -2.99
N ASN A 28 -1.89 -8.97 -2.62
CA ASN A 28 -2.62 -10.22 -2.47
C ASN A 28 -3.22 -10.41 -1.06
N LYS A 29 -2.97 -9.47 -0.13
CA LYS A 29 -3.60 -9.51 1.19
C LYS A 29 -5.06 -9.09 1.11
N PRO A 30 -5.95 -9.71 1.89
CA PRO A 30 -7.32 -9.27 1.97
C PRO A 30 -7.39 -7.86 2.55
N MET A 31 -8.33 -7.06 2.06
CA MET A 31 -8.69 -5.80 2.67
C MET A 31 -9.66 -6.04 3.81
N HIS A 32 -9.37 -5.48 4.97
CA HIS A 32 -10.22 -5.48 6.13
C HIS A 32 -10.69 -4.05 6.40
N ILE A 33 -12.00 -3.87 6.63
CA ILE A 33 -12.60 -2.56 6.89
C ILE A 33 -13.48 -2.66 8.12
N GLU A 34 -13.30 -1.73 9.04
CA GLU A 34 -14.14 -1.52 10.22
C GLU A 34 -14.77 -0.13 10.12
N ALA A 35 -16.05 -0.01 10.47
CA ALA A 35 -16.78 1.24 10.46
C ALA A 35 -18.01 1.14 11.33
N ASP A 36 -18.61 2.29 11.69
CA ASP A 36 -19.89 2.31 12.38
C ASP A 36 -21.02 1.82 11.47
N THR A 37 -20.96 2.15 10.18
CA THR A 37 -21.94 1.73 9.17
C THR A 37 -21.23 1.34 7.88
N MET A 38 -21.64 0.22 7.30
CA MET A 38 -21.17 -0.23 5.99
C MET A 38 -22.34 -0.58 5.08
N ARG A 39 -22.22 -0.20 3.82
CA ARG A 39 -23.17 -0.55 2.77
C ARG A 39 -22.40 -1.09 1.56
N TYR A 40 -22.82 -2.24 1.09
CA TYR A 40 -22.30 -2.85 -0.13
C TYR A 40 -23.37 -2.89 -1.20
N ASP A 41 -23.05 -2.39 -2.38
CA ASP A 41 -23.86 -2.48 -3.60
C ASP A 41 -23.24 -3.51 -4.53
N ASP A 42 -23.87 -4.68 -4.64
CA ASP A 42 -23.37 -5.77 -5.46
C ASP A 42 -23.51 -5.50 -6.96
N ILE A 43 -24.47 -4.69 -7.36
CA ILE A 43 -24.69 -4.31 -8.77
C ILE A 43 -23.64 -3.26 -9.17
N GLY A 44 -23.54 -2.18 -8.41
CA GLY A 44 -22.60 -1.09 -8.66
C GLY A 44 -21.15 -1.41 -8.23
N LYS A 45 -20.92 -2.58 -7.61
CA LYS A 45 -19.60 -2.98 -7.07
C LYS A 45 -18.96 -1.88 -6.22
N THR A 46 -19.78 -1.28 -5.36
CA THR A 46 -19.36 -0.16 -4.52
C THR A 46 -19.55 -0.51 -3.04
N THR A 47 -18.52 -0.28 -2.25
CA THR A 47 -18.55 -0.36 -0.79
C THR A 47 -18.46 1.04 -0.21
N ASN A 48 -19.38 1.40 0.66
CA ASN A 48 -19.36 2.65 1.41
C ASN A 48 -19.27 2.31 2.91
N ALA A 49 -18.29 2.90 3.59
CA ALA A 49 -18.08 2.80 5.02
C ALA A 49 -18.08 4.19 5.63
N THR A 50 -18.81 4.39 6.71
CA THR A 50 -18.94 5.69 7.39
C THR A 50 -18.86 5.56 8.90
N GLY A 51 -18.28 6.57 9.53
CA GLY A 51 -18.09 6.65 10.96
C GLY A 51 -16.89 5.83 11.45
N ARG A 52 -15.85 6.51 11.92
CA ARG A 52 -14.64 5.93 12.51
C ARG A 52 -14.07 4.79 11.67
N VAL A 53 -13.89 5.04 10.37
CA VAL A 53 -13.48 4.02 9.44
C VAL A 53 -12.00 3.71 9.59
N ILE A 54 -11.68 2.42 9.71
CA ILE A 54 -10.31 1.89 9.67
C ILE A 54 -10.26 0.86 8.56
N ALA A 55 -9.37 1.06 7.60
CA ALA A 55 -9.09 0.09 6.56
C ALA A 55 -7.64 -0.38 6.65
N SER A 56 -7.42 -1.68 6.50
CA SER A 56 -6.10 -2.28 6.48
C SER A 56 -5.96 -3.30 5.35
N LYS A 57 -4.77 -3.36 4.75
CA LYS A 57 -4.41 -4.33 3.73
C LYS A 57 -2.89 -4.55 3.78
N GLY A 58 -2.46 -5.70 4.31
CA GLY A 58 -1.04 -5.91 4.58
C GLY A 58 -0.50 -4.84 5.54
N THR A 59 0.51 -4.09 5.11
CA THR A 59 1.12 -3.01 5.89
C THR A 59 0.38 -1.67 5.77
N LEU A 60 -0.56 -1.56 4.83
CA LEU A 60 -1.40 -0.38 4.67
C LEU A 60 -2.36 -0.26 5.84
N LEU A 61 -2.35 0.89 6.49
CA LEU A 61 -3.35 1.33 7.46
C LEU A 61 -3.91 2.67 7.00
N LEU A 62 -5.24 2.80 7.00
CA LEU A 62 -5.93 4.03 6.67
C LEU A 62 -7.04 4.29 7.66
N ARG A 63 -7.16 5.53 8.15
CA ARG A 63 -8.23 6.01 9.02
C ARG A 63 -8.91 7.21 8.38
N ALA A 64 -10.24 7.20 8.39
CA ALA A 64 -11.05 8.26 7.77
C ALA A 64 -12.43 8.37 8.45
N ASP A 65 -13.16 9.44 8.14
CA ASP A 65 -14.56 9.56 8.51
C ASP A 65 -15.46 8.74 7.58
N ALA A 66 -15.08 8.65 6.31
CA ALA A 66 -15.77 7.85 5.31
C ALA A 66 -14.78 7.27 4.29
N ILE A 67 -15.09 6.08 3.81
CA ILE A 67 -14.37 5.44 2.70
C ILE A 67 -15.38 4.92 1.68
N GLU A 68 -15.14 5.23 0.42
CA GLU A 68 -15.83 4.64 -0.72
C GLU A 68 -14.84 3.82 -1.54
N ILE A 69 -15.19 2.59 -1.85
CA ILE A 69 -14.40 1.72 -2.73
C ILE A 69 -15.28 1.33 -3.91
N ARG A 70 -14.80 1.60 -5.10
CA ARG A 70 -15.42 1.19 -6.37
C ARG A 70 -14.53 0.15 -7.03
N GLN A 71 -15.10 -0.98 -7.42
CA GLN A 71 -14.42 -2.00 -8.17
C GLN A 71 -14.77 -1.90 -9.64
N ASP A 72 -13.79 -1.91 -10.52
CA ASP A 72 -14.01 -1.93 -11.97
C ASP A 72 -14.33 -3.35 -12.46
N THR A 73 -14.61 -3.48 -13.77
CA THR A 73 -14.94 -4.77 -14.41
C THR A 73 -13.78 -5.77 -14.40
N GLN A 74 -12.56 -5.32 -14.13
CA GLN A 74 -11.34 -6.16 -14.04
C GLN A 74 -10.99 -6.52 -12.60
N GLY A 75 -11.83 -6.12 -11.61
CA GLY A 75 -11.59 -6.37 -10.19
C GLY A 75 -10.60 -5.42 -9.53
N GLN A 76 -10.18 -4.33 -10.21
CA GLN A 76 -9.31 -3.31 -9.65
C GLN A 76 -10.12 -2.31 -8.81
N ASN A 77 -9.59 -1.90 -7.69
CA ASN A 77 -10.27 -0.98 -6.79
C ASN A 77 -9.79 0.46 -6.98
N PHE A 78 -10.75 1.37 -6.89
CA PHE A 78 -10.50 2.79 -6.70
C PHE A 78 -11.09 3.21 -5.35
N MET A 79 -10.25 3.70 -4.45
CA MET A 79 -10.64 4.06 -3.09
C MET A 79 -10.60 5.56 -2.90
N ILE A 80 -11.63 6.09 -2.26
CA ILE A 80 -11.75 7.47 -1.84
C ILE A 80 -11.96 7.49 -0.32
N ALA A 81 -11.02 8.07 0.41
CA ALA A 81 -11.14 8.31 1.83
C ALA A 81 -11.35 9.80 2.09
N THR A 82 -12.28 10.11 2.95
CA THR A 82 -12.66 11.49 3.27
C THR A 82 -12.61 11.71 4.77
N GLY A 83 -12.00 12.82 5.16
CA GLY A 83 -11.99 13.34 6.52
C GLY A 83 -12.44 14.78 6.55
N SER A 84 -12.07 15.49 7.60
CA SER A 84 -12.35 16.91 7.80
C SER A 84 -11.07 17.64 8.25
N THR A 85 -11.14 18.97 8.32
CA THR A 85 -10.00 19.77 8.78
C THR A 85 -9.59 19.43 10.22
N GLY A 86 -10.53 19.12 11.10
CA GLY A 86 -10.28 18.72 12.48
C GLY A 86 -9.96 17.22 12.65
N ASN A 87 -10.27 16.41 11.63
CA ASN A 87 -10.03 14.97 11.61
C ASN A 87 -9.65 14.53 10.20
N PRO A 88 -8.44 14.85 9.74
CA PRO A 88 -7.98 14.48 8.40
C PRO A 88 -7.88 12.96 8.23
N VAL A 89 -7.91 12.52 6.98
CA VAL A 89 -7.56 11.14 6.64
C VAL A 89 -6.09 10.91 7.01
N PHE A 90 -5.83 9.81 7.66
CA PHE A 90 -4.48 9.32 7.95
C PHE A 90 -4.23 8.04 7.18
N MET A 91 -3.08 7.94 6.54
CA MET A 91 -2.63 6.74 5.85
C MET A 91 -1.17 6.43 6.22
N ARG A 92 -0.88 5.16 6.46
CA ARG A 92 0.47 4.67 6.67
C ARG A 92 0.68 3.39 5.88
N GLN A 93 1.85 3.28 5.22
CA GLN A 93 2.22 2.08 4.49
C GLN A 93 3.73 1.87 4.54
N LYS A 94 4.16 0.64 4.75
CA LYS A 94 5.58 0.27 4.68
C LYS A 94 6.04 0.30 3.22
N ARG A 95 7.22 0.90 2.99
CA ARG A 95 7.90 0.75 1.71
C ARG A 95 8.51 -0.63 1.59
N GLU A 96 8.46 -1.12 0.38
CA GLU A 96 8.96 -2.41 0.06
C GLU A 96 10.45 -2.58 0.21
N GLY A 97 10.84 -3.74 0.79
CA GLY A 97 12.23 -4.13 0.94
C GLY A 97 13.07 -3.19 1.81
N LEU A 98 12.46 -2.16 2.38
CA LEU A 98 13.12 -1.15 3.21
C LEU A 98 12.45 -1.08 4.59
N ASN A 99 13.22 -0.76 5.62
CA ASN A 99 12.67 -0.46 6.95
C ASN A 99 12.20 1.01 6.99
N GLU A 100 11.30 1.35 6.09
CA GLU A 100 10.75 2.69 5.92
C GLU A 100 9.23 2.64 5.82
N PHE A 101 8.58 3.69 6.34
CA PHE A 101 7.15 3.91 6.20
C PHE A 101 6.88 5.25 5.54
N PHE A 102 5.80 5.30 4.77
CA PHE A 102 5.14 6.55 4.42
C PHE A 102 3.97 6.79 5.35
N GLU A 103 3.87 8.00 5.83
CA GLU A 103 2.67 8.52 6.48
C GLU A 103 2.14 9.70 5.67
N ALA A 104 0.84 9.71 5.45
CA ALA A 104 0.17 10.78 4.74
C ALA A 104 -1.05 11.26 5.51
N GLN A 105 -1.30 12.56 5.45
CA GLN A 105 -2.52 13.18 5.97
C GLN A 105 -3.06 14.14 4.92
N ALA A 106 -4.37 14.15 4.74
CA ALA A 106 -5.08 15.09 3.89
C ALA A 106 -6.57 15.10 4.25
N ASN A 107 -7.29 16.11 3.79
CA ASN A 107 -8.76 16.11 3.93
C ASN A 107 -9.39 14.99 3.10
N ARG A 108 -8.75 14.62 1.99
CA ARG A 108 -9.17 13.53 1.10
C ARG A 108 -7.94 12.80 0.57
N ILE A 109 -7.99 11.49 0.56
CA ILE A 109 -6.98 10.61 -0.06
C ILE A 109 -7.69 9.73 -1.08
N GLU A 110 -7.17 9.71 -2.29
CA GLU A 110 -7.60 8.82 -3.37
C GLU A 110 -6.49 7.83 -3.68
N ARG A 111 -6.85 6.57 -3.87
CA ARG A 111 -5.93 5.51 -4.29
C ARG A 111 -6.50 4.75 -5.46
N ASP A 112 -5.74 4.68 -6.53
CA ASP A 112 -6.04 3.89 -7.71
C ASP A 112 -5.14 2.65 -7.73
N GLU A 113 -5.71 1.46 -7.56
CA GLU A 113 -4.95 0.20 -7.60
C GLU A 113 -4.43 -0.13 -9.00
N LYS A 114 -5.10 0.33 -10.04
CA LYS A 114 -4.70 0.07 -11.42
C LYS A 114 -3.42 0.81 -11.79
N THR A 115 -3.33 2.09 -11.43
CA THR A 115 -2.18 2.95 -11.74
C THR A 115 -1.17 3.00 -10.59
N GLN A 116 -1.50 2.46 -9.42
CA GLN A 116 -0.74 2.56 -8.17
C GLN A 116 -0.54 4.01 -7.70
N MET A 117 -1.37 4.92 -8.16
CA MET A 117 -1.31 6.32 -7.76
C MET A 117 -2.07 6.58 -6.47
N ILE A 118 -1.47 7.41 -5.63
CA ILE A 118 -2.07 7.96 -4.43
C ILE A 118 -2.11 9.48 -4.60
N ARG A 119 -3.28 10.07 -4.37
CA ARG A 119 -3.49 11.52 -4.45
C ARG A 119 -3.93 12.03 -3.08
N LEU A 120 -3.23 13.03 -2.59
CA LEU A 120 -3.53 13.72 -1.34
C LEU A 120 -4.11 15.09 -1.67
N ILE A 121 -5.32 15.37 -1.18
CA ILE A 121 -6.08 16.58 -1.52
C ILE A 121 -6.51 17.31 -0.26
N GLY A 122 -6.15 18.58 -0.15
CA GLY A 122 -6.51 19.45 0.95
C GLY A 122 -5.64 19.29 2.19
N LYS A 123 -4.82 20.30 2.49
CA LYS A 123 -3.86 20.31 3.61
C LYS A 123 -2.99 19.06 3.65
N ALA A 124 -2.49 18.66 2.48
CA ALA A 124 -1.74 17.45 2.29
C ALA A 124 -0.38 17.48 2.98
N VAL A 125 -0.09 16.46 3.76
CA VAL A 125 1.21 16.22 4.39
C VAL A 125 1.68 14.82 4.03
N LEU A 126 2.92 14.68 3.60
CA LEU A 126 3.56 13.40 3.36
C LEU A 126 4.87 13.34 4.13
N ARG A 127 5.05 12.31 4.91
CA ARG A 127 6.27 12.04 5.69
C ARG A 127 6.85 10.70 5.30
N ARG A 128 8.17 10.62 5.33
CA ARG A 128 8.91 9.37 5.23
C ARG A 128 9.60 9.10 6.56
N LEU A 129 9.30 7.96 7.18
CA LEU A 129 9.87 7.53 8.44
C LEU A 129 10.84 6.37 8.18
N VAL A 130 12.07 6.51 8.64
CA VAL A 130 13.11 5.47 8.57
C VAL A 130 13.19 4.77 9.92
N GLY A 131 13.47 3.47 9.94
CA GLY A 131 13.30 2.55 11.07
C GLY A 131 13.71 3.03 12.47
N ASN A 132 14.72 3.86 12.58
CA ASN A 132 15.15 4.39 13.88
C ASN A 132 14.22 5.48 14.42
N ALA A 133 13.50 6.20 13.55
CA ALA A 133 12.55 7.22 13.96
C ALA A 133 11.21 6.64 14.45
N LEU A 134 10.95 5.34 14.17
CA LEU A 134 9.74 4.66 14.62
C LEU A 134 9.82 4.22 16.09
N ALA A 135 11.01 4.05 16.61
CA ALA A 135 11.22 3.64 18.00
C ALA A 135 10.97 4.80 18.98
N ASP A 136 11.15 6.05 18.54
CA ASP A 136 11.02 7.24 19.38
C ASP A 136 9.57 7.73 19.52
N GLU A 137 8.66 7.29 18.63
CA GLU A 137 7.23 7.69 18.66
C GLU A 137 6.32 6.74 19.45
N ILE A 138 6.85 5.62 19.96
CA ILE A 138 6.06 4.58 20.68
C ILE A 138 6.19 4.74 22.21
N GLN A 139 6.89 5.77 22.69
CA GLN A 139 7.02 6.05 24.13
C GLN A 139 5.94 7.03 24.61
#